data_0c7ec19a3fae5b677f4cc8a482a410bd
#
_entry.id   0c7ec19a3fae5b677f4cc8a482a410bd
#
_cell.length_a   1.000
_cell.length_b   1.000
_cell.length_c   1.000
_cell.angle_alpha   90.00
_cell.angle_beta   90.00
_cell.angle_gamma   90.00
#
_symmetry.space_group_name_H-M   'P 1'
#
loop_
_entity.id
_entity.type
_entity.pdbx_description
1 polymer ?
#
loop_
_entity_poly.entity_id
_entity_poly.type
_entity_poly.pdbx_seq_one_letter_code
_entity_poly.pdbx_strand_id
1 'polypeptide(L)'
;LEDPSQSHGAFHGIKPGDTIEVHWVHTSCDIKPGKGLGSCLSKACANPDLRVETQVFLVVNDPKALKFTDFAYAGHMVGGLHQAKSLPSGTGQPVVFAGSTTGPKYTQAICSPLQVTWSVRPNCTKVDVSSLYKWAKDGNVFEEDHSHGVRQLVTAPELLAPIK
;
A
#
# COMPACT_ATOMS: atom_id res chain seq x y z
N LEU A 1 -23.03 5.14 15.11
CA LEU A 1 -21.90 5.37 14.23
C LEU A 1 -20.89 6.19 15.01
N GLU A 2 -19.69 5.69 15.17
CA GLU A 2 -18.62 6.47 15.76
C GLU A 2 -18.28 7.64 14.84
N ASP A 3 -17.97 8.79 15.43
CA ASP A 3 -17.53 9.95 14.67
C ASP A 3 -16.14 9.65 14.08
N PRO A 4 -15.99 9.51 12.77
CA PRO A 4 -14.71 9.18 12.16
C PRO A 4 -13.66 10.29 12.27
N SER A 5 -14.08 11.52 12.69
CA SER A 5 -13.13 12.61 12.98
C SER A 5 -12.43 12.43 14.33
N GLN A 6 -12.93 11.54 15.16
CA GLN A 6 -12.38 11.18 16.47
C GLN A 6 -11.39 10.02 16.34
N SER A 7 -10.63 9.92 15.24
CA SER A 7 -9.66 8.86 15.06
C SER A 7 -8.65 8.88 16.20
N HIS A 8 -8.77 7.90 17.06
CA HIS A 8 -7.93 7.73 18.22
C HIS A 8 -6.78 6.78 17.86
N GLY A 9 -5.61 7.32 17.72
CA GLY A 9 -4.43 6.52 17.48
C GLY A 9 -3.36 7.28 16.72
N ALA A 10 -2.27 6.59 16.42
CA ALA A 10 -1.14 7.15 15.69
C ALA A 10 -1.42 7.38 14.20
N PHE A 11 -2.57 6.95 13.68
CA PHE A 11 -2.91 7.08 12.26
C PHE A 11 -3.82 8.28 11.99
N HIS A 12 -3.40 9.16 11.09
CA HIS A 12 -4.05 10.45 10.83
C HIS A 12 -4.38 10.64 9.35
N GLY A 13 -5.35 11.54 9.09
CA GLY A 13 -5.55 12.13 7.78
C GLY A 13 -6.45 11.37 6.83
N ILE A 14 -7.10 10.28 7.25
CA ILE A 14 -8.11 9.58 6.44
C ILE A 14 -9.50 9.83 7.01
N LYS A 15 -10.43 10.18 6.13
CA LYS A 15 -11.84 10.41 6.48
C LYS A 15 -12.77 9.87 5.38
N PRO A 16 -14.05 9.65 5.69
CA PRO A 16 -15.03 9.30 4.68
C PRO A 16 -15.08 10.33 3.54
N GLY A 17 -15.13 9.85 2.31
CA GLY A 17 -15.04 10.64 1.09
C GLY A 17 -13.66 10.69 0.46
N ASP A 18 -12.63 10.32 1.19
CA ASP A 18 -11.28 10.20 0.63
C ASP A 18 -11.16 9.00 -0.31
N THR A 19 -10.35 9.15 -1.34
CA THR A 19 -9.91 8.04 -2.19
C THR A 19 -8.47 7.71 -1.81
N ILE A 20 -8.22 6.45 -1.48
CA ILE A 20 -6.89 5.96 -1.11
C ILE A 20 -6.45 4.85 -2.04
N GLU A 21 -5.17 4.75 -2.27
CA GLU A 21 -4.54 3.63 -2.92
C GLU A 21 -3.76 2.82 -1.88
N VAL A 22 -4.01 1.52 -1.83
CA VAL A 22 -3.35 0.60 -0.90
C VAL A 22 -2.40 -0.28 -1.67
N HIS A 23 -1.18 -0.39 -1.17
CA HIS A 23 -0.14 -1.23 -1.73
C HIS A 23 0.19 -2.38 -0.77
N TRP A 24 0.12 -3.61 -1.27
CA TRP A 24 0.66 -4.80 -0.60
C TRP A 24 1.99 -5.14 -1.25
N VAL A 25 3.06 -4.79 -0.56
CA VAL A 25 4.42 -4.98 -1.07
C VAL A 25 4.94 -6.34 -0.66
N HIS A 26 5.32 -7.14 -1.65
CA HIS A 26 5.94 -8.45 -1.48
C HIS A 26 7.40 -8.41 -1.91
N THR A 27 8.24 -9.09 -1.18
CA THR A 27 9.68 -9.19 -1.47
C THR A 27 10.14 -10.64 -1.47
N SER A 28 11.12 -10.96 -2.31
CA SER A 28 11.82 -12.25 -2.28
C SER A 28 12.79 -12.41 -1.11
N CYS A 29 13.03 -11.33 -0.35
CA CYS A 29 13.87 -11.38 0.83
C CYS A 29 13.16 -12.10 1.98
N ASP A 30 13.88 -12.97 2.70
CA ASP A 30 13.41 -13.56 3.95
C ASP A 30 13.53 -12.55 5.08
N ILE A 31 12.49 -11.77 5.27
CA ILE A 31 12.40 -10.72 6.29
C ILE A 31 11.08 -10.80 7.06
N LYS A 32 11.12 -10.32 8.29
CA LYS A 32 9.90 -10.13 9.08
C LYS A 32 9.22 -8.80 8.71
N PRO A 33 7.89 -8.75 8.68
CA PRO A 33 7.15 -7.49 8.55
C PRO A 33 7.58 -6.50 9.63
N GLY A 34 7.79 -5.26 9.24
CA GLY A 34 8.26 -4.21 10.13
C GLY A 34 8.16 -2.84 9.47
N LYS A 35 8.69 -1.83 10.11
CA LYS A 35 8.58 -0.43 9.71
C LYS A 35 9.11 -0.18 8.29
N GLY A 36 8.20 0.26 7.43
CA GLY A 36 8.49 0.77 6.10
C GLY A 36 9.16 -0.23 5.15
N LEU A 37 9.37 0.19 3.90
CA LEU A 37 10.08 -0.59 2.87
C LEU A 37 11.58 -0.72 3.15
N GLY A 38 12.15 0.11 4.01
CA GLY A 38 13.58 0.06 4.36
C GLY A 38 14.03 -1.27 4.97
N SER A 39 13.09 -2.02 5.57
CA SER A 39 13.33 -3.37 6.07
C SER A 39 13.56 -4.39 4.96
N CYS A 40 13.13 -4.10 3.72
CA CYS A 40 13.32 -4.96 2.56
C CYS A 40 14.75 -4.93 1.98
N LEU A 41 15.59 -4.00 2.42
CA LEU A 41 16.93 -3.81 1.88
C LEU A 41 17.97 -4.06 2.98
N SER A 42 18.53 -5.23 2.98
CA SER A 42 19.70 -5.56 3.79
C SER A 42 20.92 -5.80 2.90
N LYS A 43 22.12 -5.85 3.51
CA LYS A 43 23.32 -6.26 2.77
C LYS A 43 23.21 -7.66 2.20
N ALA A 44 22.44 -8.54 2.85
CA ALA A 44 22.20 -9.91 2.41
C ALA A 44 21.14 -10.00 1.30
N CYS A 45 20.34 -8.97 1.11
CA CYS A 45 19.28 -8.91 0.10
C CYS A 45 19.28 -7.54 -0.59
N ALA A 46 20.32 -7.29 -1.39
CA ALA A 46 20.54 -6.00 -2.05
C ALA A 46 19.67 -5.80 -3.32
N ASN A 47 19.27 -6.90 -3.97
CA ASN A 47 18.45 -6.89 -5.19
C ASN A 47 17.24 -7.80 -5.01
N PRO A 48 16.24 -7.41 -4.20
CA PRO A 48 15.03 -8.19 -4.06
C PRO A 48 14.18 -8.13 -5.34
N ASP A 49 13.49 -9.23 -5.65
CA ASP A 49 12.31 -9.16 -6.49
C ASP A 49 11.19 -8.53 -5.68
N LEU A 50 10.61 -7.49 -6.20
CA LEU A 50 9.47 -6.79 -5.59
C LEU A 50 8.22 -6.98 -6.44
N ARG A 51 7.11 -7.31 -5.79
CA ARG A 51 5.78 -7.31 -6.39
C ARG A 51 4.84 -6.48 -5.54
N VAL A 52 4.12 -5.57 -6.16
CA VAL A 52 3.16 -4.72 -5.49
C VAL A 52 1.77 -4.99 -6.04
N GLU A 53 0.90 -5.49 -5.18
CA GLU A 53 -0.54 -5.58 -5.44
C GLU A 53 -1.17 -4.25 -5.03
N THR A 54 -2.05 -3.72 -5.88
CA THR A 54 -2.60 -2.37 -5.70
C THR A 54 -4.11 -2.38 -5.84
N GLN A 55 -4.79 -1.67 -4.95
CA GLN A 55 -6.22 -1.46 -4.98
C GLN A 55 -6.58 -0.03 -4.58
N VAL A 56 -7.44 0.61 -5.34
CA VAL A 56 -8.02 1.91 -5.01
C VAL A 56 -9.33 1.71 -4.24
N PHE A 57 -9.46 2.42 -3.13
CA PHE A 57 -10.67 2.41 -2.31
C PHE A 57 -11.25 3.81 -2.17
N LEU A 58 -12.57 3.89 -2.23
CA LEU A 58 -13.32 5.00 -1.66
C LEU A 58 -13.57 4.70 -0.17
N VAL A 59 -13.08 5.55 0.69
CA VAL A 59 -13.30 5.44 2.14
C VAL A 59 -14.71 5.89 2.47
N VAL A 60 -15.45 5.04 3.14
CA VAL A 60 -16.85 5.32 3.53
C VAL A 60 -17.06 5.02 5.03
N ASN A 61 -18.06 5.65 5.61
CA ASN A 61 -18.54 5.31 6.95
C ASN A 61 -19.74 4.37 6.83
N ASP A 62 -19.47 3.15 6.40
CA ASP A 62 -20.49 2.13 6.17
C ASP A 62 -19.99 0.76 6.65
N PRO A 63 -20.55 0.22 7.74
CA PRO A 63 -20.15 -1.08 8.27
C PRO A 63 -20.44 -2.26 7.33
N LYS A 64 -21.18 -2.07 6.25
CA LYS A 64 -21.41 -3.08 5.20
C LYS A 64 -20.34 -3.08 4.11
N ALA A 65 -19.53 -2.02 4.02
CA ALA A 65 -18.40 -1.96 3.09
C ALA A 65 -17.30 -2.96 3.48
N LEU A 66 -16.33 -3.15 2.59
CA LEU A 66 -15.19 -4.03 2.84
C LEU A 66 -14.46 -3.62 4.13
N LYS A 67 -13.94 -4.60 4.84
CA LYS A 67 -13.17 -4.40 6.06
C LYS A 67 -11.68 -4.44 5.73
N PHE A 68 -10.97 -3.37 6.03
CA PHE A 68 -9.52 -3.33 5.80
C PHE A 68 -8.79 -4.42 6.61
N THR A 69 -9.29 -4.76 7.78
CA THR A 69 -8.75 -5.84 8.61
C THR A 69 -8.73 -7.21 7.93
N ASP A 70 -9.56 -7.45 6.92
CA ASP A 70 -9.58 -8.70 6.17
C ASP A 70 -8.42 -8.81 5.19
N PHE A 71 -7.81 -7.66 4.84
CA PHE A 71 -6.70 -7.55 3.91
C PHE A 71 -5.36 -7.30 4.61
N ALA A 72 -5.36 -7.23 5.93
CA ALA A 72 -4.17 -7.00 6.72
C ALA A 72 -3.34 -8.28 6.89
N TYR A 73 -2.06 -8.10 7.20
CA TYR A 73 -1.15 -9.19 7.50
C TYR A 73 -1.57 -9.95 8.79
N ALA A 74 -1.63 -9.24 9.92
CA ALA A 74 -2.05 -9.77 11.23
C ALA A 74 -1.45 -11.15 11.60
N GLY A 75 -0.18 -11.35 11.31
CA GLY A 75 0.52 -12.61 11.60
C GLY A 75 0.19 -13.77 10.64
N HIS A 76 -0.51 -13.52 9.56
CA HIS A 76 -0.89 -14.56 8.60
C HIS A 76 0.32 -15.06 7.80
N MET A 77 0.46 -16.38 7.71
CA MET A 77 1.57 -17.03 6.99
C MET A 77 1.04 -18.14 6.10
N VAL A 78 1.62 -18.25 4.91
CA VAL A 78 1.36 -19.34 3.95
C VAL A 78 2.70 -19.87 3.47
N GLY A 79 2.92 -21.18 3.64
CA GLY A 79 4.17 -21.82 3.21
C GLY A 79 5.44 -21.24 3.86
N GLY A 80 5.33 -20.73 5.09
CA GLY A 80 6.44 -20.06 5.79
C GLY A 80 6.66 -18.59 5.39
N LEU A 81 5.83 -18.03 4.50
CA LEU A 81 5.94 -16.66 4.02
C LEU A 81 4.87 -15.76 4.65
N HIS A 82 5.25 -14.56 5.04
CA HIS A 82 4.35 -13.54 5.55
C HIS A 82 3.48 -12.98 4.41
N GLN A 83 2.17 -12.99 4.61
CA GLN A 83 1.22 -12.53 3.59
C GLN A 83 0.02 -11.81 4.22
N ALA A 84 -0.63 -10.94 3.45
CA ALA A 84 -1.96 -10.48 3.81
C ALA A 84 -2.94 -11.67 3.87
N LYS A 85 -3.96 -11.57 4.70
CA LYS A 85 -4.99 -12.62 4.84
C LYS A 85 -5.72 -12.87 3.52
N SER A 86 -6.02 -11.83 2.79
CA SER A 86 -6.61 -11.87 1.46
C SER A 86 -6.31 -10.56 0.71
N LEU A 87 -6.63 -10.54 -0.56
CA LEU A 87 -6.65 -9.33 -1.39
C LEU A 87 -8.08 -9.09 -1.87
N PRO A 88 -8.46 -7.85 -2.17
CA PRO A 88 -9.78 -7.55 -2.71
C PRO A 88 -10.08 -8.36 -3.96
N SER A 89 -11.30 -8.88 -4.06
CA SER A 89 -11.81 -9.62 -5.20
C SER A 89 -12.99 -8.91 -5.85
N GLY A 90 -13.31 -9.26 -7.09
CA GLY A 90 -14.43 -8.65 -7.82
C GLY A 90 -14.16 -7.22 -8.28
N THR A 91 -12.91 -6.77 -8.26
CA THR A 91 -12.49 -5.41 -8.62
C THR A 91 -11.80 -5.34 -10.00
N GLY A 92 -12.12 -6.30 -10.85
CA GLY A 92 -11.59 -6.41 -12.20
C GLY A 92 -10.32 -7.26 -12.28
N GLN A 93 -9.96 -7.61 -13.51
CA GLN A 93 -8.74 -8.34 -13.76
C GLN A 93 -7.53 -7.44 -13.54
N PRO A 94 -6.58 -7.81 -12.68
CA PRO A 94 -5.40 -7.00 -12.47
C PRO A 94 -4.61 -6.73 -13.74
N VAL A 95 -4.19 -5.50 -13.93
CA VAL A 95 -3.25 -5.11 -14.98
C VAL A 95 -1.85 -5.22 -14.41
N VAL A 96 -1.01 -6.02 -15.08
CA VAL A 96 0.36 -6.32 -14.62
C VAL A 96 1.35 -5.64 -15.53
N PHE A 97 2.32 -4.93 -14.94
CA PHE A 97 3.40 -4.27 -15.69
C PHE A 97 4.68 -4.19 -14.88
N ALA A 98 5.81 -4.09 -15.58
CA ALA A 98 7.11 -3.83 -14.99
C ALA A 98 7.29 -2.34 -14.75
N GLY A 99 7.78 -2.00 -13.58
CA GLY A 99 8.09 -0.64 -13.19
C GLY A 99 9.28 -0.60 -12.25
N SER A 100 9.43 0.49 -11.54
CA SER A 100 10.48 0.65 -10.55
C SER A 100 9.98 1.40 -9.32
N THR A 101 10.74 1.30 -8.25
CA THR A 101 10.61 2.15 -7.07
C THR A 101 11.97 2.53 -6.55
N THR A 102 12.05 3.59 -5.77
CA THR A 102 13.28 4.03 -5.12
C THR A 102 13.31 3.58 -3.67
N GLY A 103 14.50 3.26 -3.18
CA GLY A 103 14.70 2.99 -1.75
C GLY A 103 15.12 4.26 -0.99
N PRO A 104 15.15 4.19 0.34
CA PRO A 104 15.45 5.36 1.18
C PRO A 104 16.92 5.83 1.13
N LYS A 105 17.79 5.07 0.49
CA LYS A 105 19.23 5.35 0.43
C LYS A 105 19.72 5.85 -0.92
N TYR A 106 18.81 6.25 -1.80
CA TYR A 106 19.20 6.79 -3.09
C TYR A 106 19.64 8.24 -3.00
N THR A 107 20.74 8.51 -3.65
CA THR A 107 21.29 9.85 -3.84
C THR A 107 21.59 10.04 -5.30
N GLN A 108 21.91 11.26 -5.71
CA GLN A 108 22.36 11.54 -7.08
C GLN A 108 23.58 10.67 -7.48
N ALA A 109 24.43 10.31 -6.54
CA ALA A 109 25.59 9.46 -6.79
C ALA A 109 25.27 7.96 -6.80
N ILE A 110 24.11 7.57 -6.21
CA ILE A 110 23.65 6.18 -6.14
C ILE A 110 22.23 6.12 -6.68
N CYS A 111 22.12 6.15 -7.98
CA CYS A 111 20.86 6.02 -8.70
C CYS A 111 20.67 4.55 -9.12
N SER A 112 20.03 3.78 -8.25
CA SER A 112 19.73 2.37 -8.54
C SER A 112 18.28 2.07 -8.20
N PRO A 113 17.35 2.23 -9.16
CA PRO A 113 15.96 1.90 -8.94
C PRO A 113 15.80 0.39 -8.73
N LEU A 114 14.95 0.02 -7.80
CA LEU A 114 14.53 -1.37 -7.66
C LEU A 114 13.47 -1.69 -8.71
N GLN A 115 13.60 -2.83 -9.37
CA GLN A 115 12.58 -3.35 -10.25
C GLN A 115 11.38 -3.85 -9.44
N VAL A 116 10.19 -3.54 -9.93
CA VAL A 116 8.92 -3.91 -9.30
C VAL A 116 7.97 -4.44 -10.37
N THR A 117 7.34 -5.55 -10.09
CA THR A 117 6.15 -5.98 -10.82
C THR A 117 4.93 -5.38 -10.15
N TRP A 118 4.26 -4.48 -10.84
CA TRP A 118 3.00 -3.88 -10.41
C TRP A 118 1.82 -4.73 -10.88
N SER A 119 0.84 -4.91 -10.00
CA SER A 119 -0.41 -5.59 -10.29
C SER A 119 -1.54 -4.72 -9.77
N VAL A 120 -2.22 -4.00 -10.66
CA VAL A 120 -3.19 -2.95 -10.31
C VAL A 120 -4.60 -3.39 -10.67
N ARG A 121 -5.48 -3.42 -9.70
CA ARG A 121 -6.90 -3.71 -9.91
C ARG A 121 -7.61 -2.48 -10.44
N PRO A 122 -8.31 -2.59 -11.60
CA PRO A 122 -8.83 -1.41 -12.30
C PRO A 122 -10.05 -0.77 -11.66
N ASN A 123 -10.84 -1.53 -10.91
CA ASN A 123 -12.11 -1.04 -10.36
C ASN A 123 -11.94 -0.61 -8.91
N CYS A 124 -12.31 0.64 -8.62
CA CYS A 124 -12.42 1.14 -7.26
C CYS A 124 -13.52 0.41 -6.48
N THR A 125 -13.32 0.20 -5.20
CA THR A 125 -14.32 -0.37 -4.29
C THR A 125 -14.38 0.42 -2.99
N LYS A 126 -15.36 0.13 -2.13
CA LYS A 126 -15.57 0.85 -0.88
C LYS A 126 -14.94 0.11 0.29
N VAL A 127 -14.29 0.86 1.19
CA VAL A 127 -13.75 0.34 2.45
C VAL A 127 -14.30 1.14 3.62
N ASP A 128 -14.68 0.43 4.69
CA ASP A 128 -15.18 1.04 5.91
C ASP A 128 -14.05 1.70 6.71
N VAL A 129 -14.21 3.01 7.00
CA VAL A 129 -13.21 3.81 7.73
C VAL A 129 -12.91 3.26 9.11
N SER A 130 -13.92 2.74 9.81
CA SER A 130 -13.74 2.17 11.16
C SER A 130 -12.80 0.97 11.15
N SER A 131 -12.81 0.19 10.07
CA SER A 131 -11.91 -0.96 9.91
C SER A 131 -10.47 -0.55 9.66
N LEU A 132 -10.23 0.59 9.01
CA LEU A 132 -8.91 1.20 8.87
C LEU A 132 -8.36 1.64 10.23
N TYR A 133 -9.15 2.34 11.01
CA TYR A 133 -8.76 2.75 12.36
C TYR A 133 -8.49 1.57 13.29
N LYS A 134 -9.32 0.52 13.19
CA LYS A 134 -9.10 -0.71 13.93
C LYS A 134 -7.76 -1.36 13.57
N TRP A 135 -7.47 -1.46 12.28
CA TRP A 135 -6.18 -1.96 11.80
C TRP A 135 -5.02 -1.10 12.31
N ALA A 136 -5.14 0.21 12.22
CA ALA A 136 -4.09 1.14 12.64
C ALA A 136 -3.74 0.98 14.13
N LYS A 137 -4.74 0.65 14.96
CA LYS A 137 -4.58 0.45 16.39
C LYS A 137 -4.02 -0.92 16.75
N ASP A 138 -4.52 -1.99 16.12
CA ASP A 138 -4.32 -3.35 16.61
C ASP A 138 -3.54 -4.26 15.63
N GLY A 139 -3.22 -3.84 14.43
CA GLY A 139 -2.61 -4.70 13.41
C GLY A 139 -1.56 -4.02 12.54
N ASN A 140 -1.21 -2.79 12.85
CA ASN A 140 -0.30 -1.96 12.06
C ASN A 140 1.18 -2.26 12.40
N VAL A 141 1.64 -3.45 12.04
CA VAL A 141 3.02 -3.88 12.27
C VAL A 141 4.04 -3.10 11.44
N PHE A 142 3.59 -2.33 10.46
CA PHE A 142 4.43 -1.49 9.60
C PHE A 142 4.60 -0.09 10.16
N GLU A 143 3.98 0.22 11.31
CA GLU A 143 4.03 1.53 11.97
C GLU A 143 3.64 2.69 11.03
N GLU A 144 2.63 2.45 10.19
CA GLU A 144 2.07 3.50 9.35
C GLU A 144 1.28 4.48 10.20
N ASP A 145 1.54 5.77 10.08
CA ASP A 145 0.93 6.83 10.89
C ASP A 145 0.04 7.79 10.09
N HIS A 146 0.14 7.77 8.77
CA HIS A 146 -0.68 8.56 7.86
C HIS A 146 -0.66 7.99 6.44
N SER A 147 -1.62 8.41 5.61
CA SER A 147 -1.55 8.17 4.17
C SER A 147 -0.50 9.10 3.53
N HIS A 148 0.34 8.54 2.69
CA HIS A 148 1.29 9.33 1.91
C HIS A 148 0.57 9.96 0.74
N GLY A 149 0.60 11.28 0.64
CA GLY A 149 -0.01 11.98 -0.48
C GLY A 149 0.71 11.72 -1.80
N VAL A 150 -0.04 11.80 -2.89
CA VAL A 150 0.54 11.89 -4.23
C VAL A 150 1.30 13.20 -4.30
N ARG A 151 2.55 13.14 -4.77
CA ARG A 151 3.33 14.33 -5.03
C ARG A 151 2.70 15.14 -6.16
N GLN A 152 3.06 16.41 -6.23
CA GLN A 152 2.55 17.31 -7.24
C GLN A 152 2.62 16.68 -8.64
N LEU A 153 1.50 16.69 -9.35
CA LEU A 153 1.45 16.21 -10.72
C LEU A 153 2.27 17.13 -11.63
N VAL A 154 2.97 16.53 -12.56
CA VAL A 154 3.63 17.26 -13.64
C VAL A 154 2.55 17.77 -14.58
N THR A 155 2.47 19.08 -14.75
CA THR A 155 1.51 19.74 -15.65
C THR A 155 2.16 20.53 -16.78
N ALA A 156 3.48 20.68 -16.78
CA ALA A 156 4.23 21.36 -17.84
C ALA A 156 4.15 20.54 -19.14
N PRO A 157 3.55 21.05 -20.21
CA PRO A 157 3.31 20.28 -21.44
C PRO A 157 4.58 19.68 -22.05
N GLU A 158 5.70 20.37 -21.94
CA GLU A 158 7.00 19.92 -22.45
C GLU A 158 7.58 18.69 -21.72
N LEU A 159 7.05 18.39 -20.52
CA LEU A 159 7.46 17.23 -19.71
C LEU A 159 6.48 16.06 -19.79
N LEU A 160 5.38 16.23 -20.50
CA LEU A 160 4.36 15.20 -20.68
C LEU A 160 4.60 14.39 -21.94
N ALA A 161 4.48 13.07 -21.83
CA ALA A 161 4.47 12.23 -23.01
C ALA A 161 3.19 12.44 -23.84
N PRO A 162 3.25 12.39 -25.17
CA PRO A 162 2.05 12.44 -26.00
C PRO A 162 1.07 11.32 -25.63
N ILE A 163 -0.19 11.67 -25.51
CA ILE A 163 -1.26 10.68 -25.36
C ILE A 163 -1.47 10.02 -26.72
N LYS A 164 -1.30 8.69 -26.78
CA LYS A 164 -1.51 7.90 -27.99
C LYS A 164 -2.87 7.26 -28.00
#